data_f830beb08207926bf933c149063444d3
#
_entry.id   f830beb08207926bf933c149063444d3
#
_cell.length_a   1.000
_cell.length_b   1.000
_cell.length_c   1.000
_cell.angle_alpha   90.00
_cell.angle_beta   90.00
_cell.angle_gamma   90.00
#
_symmetry.space_group_name_H-M   'P 1'
#
loop_
_entity.id
_entity.type
_entity.pdbx_description
1 polymer ?
#
loop_
_entity_poly.entity_id
_entity_poly.type
_entity_poly.pdbx_seq_one_letter_code
_entity_poly.pdbx_strand_id
1 'polypeptide(L)'
;MINFNSIPADVQQFMIDKMTDDVSRHSIWVLIMCLAYISLIVLWIVLMMKNKSDKITDFIWICLDAVFLVFGIYSFCSDKAKLEQYQDSPQIAVMDYIKKAYNDDGYCNELYIRGIDIYGNYED
;
A
#
# COMPACT_ATOMS: atom_id res chain seq x y z
N MET A 1 15.19 -8.77 19.42
CA MET A 1 14.94 -8.51 17.99
C MET A 1 15.33 -9.72 17.15
N ILE A 2 14.51 -10.11 16.21
CA ILE A 2 14.79 -11.30 15.40
C ILE A 2 16.01 -11.07 14.53
N ASN A 3 16.90 -12.05 14.50
CA ASN A 3 18.02 -12.05 13.59
C ASN A 3 17.56 -12.59 12.23
N PHE A 4 17.75 -11.80 11.19
CA PHE A 4 17.37 -12.16 9.83
C PHE A 4 17.91 -13.53 9.42
N ASN A 5 19.17 -13.81 9.76
CA ASN A 5 19.81 -15.06 9.36
C ASN A 5 19.25 -16.30 10.07
N SER A 6 18.52 -16.11 11.18
CA SER A 6 17.93 -17.22 11.91
C SER A 6 16.57 -17.66 11.32
N ILE A 7 16.03 -16.90 10.40
CA ILE A 7 14.73 -17.20 9.78
C ILE A 7 14.95 -18.20 8.64
N PRO A 8 14.21 -19.34 8.61
CA PRO A 8 14.33 -20.30 7.51
C PRO A 8 14.06 -19.67 6.15
N ALA A 9 14.73 -20.14 5.11
CA ALA A 9 14.62 -19.55 3.77
C ALA A 9 13.19 -19.63 3.21
N ASP A 10 12.45 -20.69 3.50
CA ASP A 10 11.07 -20.84 3.05
C ASP A 10 10.16 -19.80 3.72
N VAL A 11 10.39 -19.50 5.00
CA VAL A 11 9.63 -18.48 5.72
C VAL A 11 9.99 -17.08 5.21
N GLN A 12 11.26 -16.83 4.93
CA GLN A 12 11.68 -15.58 4.31
C GLN A 12 10.97 -15.36 2.97
N GLN A 13 10.93 -16.39 2.15
CA GLN A 13 10.24 -16.31 0.85
C GLN A 13 8.74 -16.05 1.02
N PHE A 14 8.11 -16.68 1.99
CA PHE A 14 6.71 -16.41 2.32
C PHE A 14 6.50 -14.94 2.68
N MET A 15 7.37 -14.39 3.54
CA MET A 15 7.28 -12.98 3.94
C MET A 15 7.43 -12.04 2.75
N ILE A 16 8.41 -12.32 1.88
CA ILE A 16 8.68 -11.51 0.68
C ILE A 16 7.46 -11.55 -0.24
N ASP A 17 6.92 -12.74 -0.51
CA ASP A 17 5.77 -12.89 -1.39
C ASP A 17 4.54 -12.19 -0.82
N LYS A 18 4.32 -12.30 0.48
CA LYS A 18 3.18 -11.69 1.15
C LYS A 18 3.25 -10.17 1.09
N MET A 19 4.41 -9.58 1.39
CA MET A 19 4.57 -8.14 1.36
C MET A 19 4.49 -7.60 -0.07
N THR A 20 5.08 -8.31 -1.03
CA THR A 20 4.99 -7.93 -2.45
C THR A 20 3.53 -7.97 -2.91
N ASP A 21 2.79 -9.00 -2.55
CA ASP A 21 1.38 -9.13 -2.91
C ASP A 21 0.54 -8.01 -2.27
N ASP A 22 0.77 -7.71 -1.00
CA ASP A 22 0.02 -6.66 -0.29
C ASP A 22 0.24 -5.29 -0.93
N VAL A 23 1.49 -4.95 -1.25
CA VAL A 23 1.81 -3.67 -1.90
C VAL A 23 1.24 -3.62 -3.31
N SER A 24 1.32 -4.73 -4.05
CA SER A 24 0.76 -4.82 -5.39
C SER A 24 -0.75 -4.63 -5.39
N ARG A 25 -1.47 -5.26 -4.46
CA ARG A 25 -2.92 -5.08 -4.32
C ARG A 25 -3.28 -3.65 -3.96
N HIS A 26 -2.55 -3.05 -3.04
CA HIS A 26 -2.76 -1.65 -2.68
C HIS A 26 -2.56 -0.74 -3.89
N SER A 27 -1.52 -0.99 -4.68
CA SER A 27 -1.23 -0.24 -5.90
C SER A 27 -2.40 -0.33 -6.90
N ILE A 28 -2.98 -1.52 -7.08
CA ILE A 28 -4.11 -1.71 -7.98
C ILE A 28 -5.33 -0.92 -7.49
N TRP A 29 -5.64 -0.98 -6.19
CA TRP A 29 -6.75 -0.23 -5.61
C TRP A 29 -6.55 1.28 -5.76
N VAL A 30 -5.33 1.77 -5.53
CA VAL A 30 -5.00 3.18 -5.70
C VAL A 30 -5.17 3.59 -7.16
N LEU A 31 -4.77 2.75 -8.10
CA LEU A 31 -4.96 3.03 -9.53
C LEU A 31 -6.44 3.14 -9.88
N ILE A 32 -7.27 2.21 -9.38
CA ILE A 32 -8.72 2.25 -9.59
C ILE A 32 -9.31 3.54 -9.03
N MET A 33 -8.89 3.94 -7.83
CA MET A 33 -9.36 5.19 -7.22
C MET A 33 -8.95 6.41 -8.03
N CYS A 34 -7.71 6.43 -8.56
CA CYS A 34 -7.25 7.53 -9.41
C CYS A 34 -8.10 7.64 -10.67
N LEU A 35 -8.42 6.52 -11.30
CA LEU A 35 -9.29 6.52 -12.48
C LEU A 35 -10.70 7.02 -12.14
N ALA A 36 -11.22 6.66 -10.97
CA ALA A 36 -12.51 7.14 -10.51
C ALA A 36 -12.49 8.66 -10.30
N TYR A 37 -11.44 9.20 -9.69
CA TYR A 37 -11.32 10.65 -9.49
C TYR A 37 -11.19 11.38 -10.81
N ILE A 38 -10.43 10.85 -11.77
CA ILE A 38 -10.33 11.45 -13.11
C ILE A 38 -11.71 11.49 -13.75
N SER A 39 -12.49 10.41 -13.65
CA SER A 39 -13.83 10.34 -14.20
C SER A 39 -14.76 11.38 -13.55
N LEU A 40 -14.67 11.55 -12.24
CA LEU A 40 -15.44 12.56 -11.51
C LEU A 40 -15.08 13.97 -11.94
N ILE A 41 -13.78 14.26 -12.10
CA ILE A 41 -13.33 15.58 -12.57
C ILE A 41 -13.91 15.88 -13.96
N VAL A 42 -13.83 14.91 -14.87
CA VAL A 42 -14.39 15.07 -16.21
C VAL A 42 -15.89 15.32 -16.12
N LEU A 43 -16.61 14.57 -15.30
CA LEU A 43 -18.05 14.73 -15.10
C LEU A 43 -18.37 16.14 -14.60
N TRP A 44 -17.66 16.61 -13.58
CA TRP A 44 -17.89 17.95 -13.04
C TRP A 44 -17.58 19.05 -14.05
N ILE A 45 -16.55 18.89 -14.87
CA ILE A 45 -16.23 19.84 -15.94
C ILE A 45 -17.36 19.88 -16.95
N VAL A 46 -17.88 18.73 -17.38
CA VAL A 46 -19.00 18.66 -18.33
C VAL A 46 -20.24 19.33 -17.75
N LEU A 47 -20.57 19.05 -16.49
CA LEU A 47 -21.73 19.66 -15.84
C LEU A 47 -21.55 21.18 -15.70
N MET A 48 -20.34 21.64 -15.38
CA MET A 48 -20.05 23.07 -15.28
C MET A 48 -20.23 23.77 -16.64
N MET A 49 -19.87 23.09 -17.73
CA MET A 49 -20.06 23.65 -19.08
C MET A 49 -21.51 23.71 -19.47
N LYS A 50 -22.34 22.74 -19.06
CA LYS A 50 -23.75 22.66 -19.41
C LYS A 50 -24.65 23.49 -18.51
N ASN A 51 -24.27 23.60 -17.23
CA ASN A 51 -25.11 24.24 -16.23
C ASN A 51 -24.50 25.60 -15.87
N LYS A 52 -25.32 26.65 -16.03
CA LYS A 52 -24.84 28.02 -15.82
C LYS A 52 -25.00 28.51 -14.38
N SER A 53 -25.58 27.72 -13.50
CA SER A 53 -26.12 28.24 -12.25
C SER A 53 -25.19 28.21 -11.06
N ASP A 54 -24.17 27.37 -10.98
CA ASP A 54 -23.35 27.28 -9.79
C ASP A 54 -21.91 26.84 -10.08
N LYS A 55 -21.22 27.68 -10.85
CA LYS A 55 -19.85 27.38 -11.28
C LYS A 55 -18.85 27.36 -10.13
N ILE A 56 -19.11 28.13 -9.06
CA ILE A 56 -18.20 28.20 -7.93
C ILE A 56 -18.21 26.89 -7.16
N THR A 57 -19.40 26.34 -6.89
CA THR A 57 -19.51 25.06 -6.18
C THR A 57 -18.89 23.94 -7.01
N ASP A 58 -19.17 23.89 -8.30
CA ASP A 58 -18.59 22.87 -9.20
C ASP A 58 -17.07 22.98 -9.22
N PHE A 59 -16.53 24.20 -9.26
CA PHE A 59 -15.10 24.43 -9.25
C PHE A 59 -14.47 23.94 -7.93
N ILE A 60 -15.13 24.15 -6.80
CA ILE A 60 -14.65 23.68 -5.50
C ILE A 60 -14.56 22.15 -5.50
N TRP A 61 -15.58 21.45 -6.04
CA TRP A 61 -15.58 19.99 -6.13
C TRP A 61 -14.46 19.48 -7.03
N ILE A 62 -14.21 20.16 -8.17
CA ILE A 62 -13.12 19.82 -9.06
C ILE A 62 -11.77 19.95 -8.33
N CYS A 63 -11.59 21.03 -7.58
CA CYS A 63 -10.36 21.22 -6.81
C CYS A 63 -10.15 20.15 -5.75
N LEU A 64 -11.21 19.76 -5.04
CA LEU A 64 -11.13 18.71 -4.04
C LEU A 64 -10.76 17.36 -4.68
N ASP A 65 -11.40 17.02 -5.78
CA ASP A 65 -11.10 15.78 -6.51
C ASP A 65 -9.67 15.80 -7.03
N ALA A 66 -9.17 16.95 -7.50
CA ALA A 66 -7.80 17.09 -7.97
C ALA A 66 -6.79 16.87 -6.83
N VAL A 67 -7.08 17.38 -5.64
CA VAL A 67 -6.22 17.17 -4.48
C VAL A 67 -6.16 15.69 -4.12
N PHE A 68 -7.29 15.00 -4.07
CA PHE A 68 -7.32 13.57 -3.80
C PHE A 68 -6.60 12.78 -4.89
N LEU A 69 -6.72 13.21 -6.15
CA LEU A 69 -6.01 12.58 -7.26
C LEU A 69 -4.49 12.70 -7.09
N VAL A 70 -4.01 13.88 -6.69
CA VAL A 70 -2.58 14.08 -6.44
C VAL A 70 -2.08 13.15 -5.34
N PHE A 71 -2.82 13.03 -4.23
CA PHE A 71 -2.47 12.09 -3.18
C PHE A 71 -2.47 10.65 -3.68
N GLY A 72 -3.44 10.29 -4.51
CA GLY A 72 -3.50 8.95 -5.11
C GLY A 72 -2.30 8.65 -6.01
N ILE A 73 -1.91 9.61 -6.84
CA ILE A 73 -0.73 9.47 -7.71
C ILE A 73 0.54 9.31 -6.87
N TYR A 74 0.68 10.12 -5.82
CA TYR A 74 1.82 10.00 -4.90
C TYR A 74 1.87 8.62 -4.26
N SER A 75 0.74 8.13 -3.77
CA SER A 75 0.65 6.81 -3.16
C SER A 75 1.01 5.71 -4.15
N PHE A 76 0.53 5.81 -5.40
CA PHE A 76 0.84 4.84 -6.44
C PHE A 76 2.35 4.82 -6.75
N CYS A 77 2.96 5.99 -6.87
CA CYS A 77 4.40 6.08 -7.10
C CYS A 77 5.19 5.52 -5.92
N SER A 78 4.75 5.76 -4.70
CA SER A 78 5.36 5.21 -3.50
C SER A 78 5.28 3.67 -3.49
N ASP A 79 4.13 3.11 -3.86
CA ASP A 79 3.96 1.66 -3.95
C ASP A 79 4.88 1.04 -5.00
N LYS A 80 5.02 1.68 -6.15
CA LYS A 80 5.93 1.22 -7.21
C LYS A 80 7.38 1.25 -6.74
N ALA A 81 7.79 2.32 -6.07
CA ALA A 81 9.13 2.42 -5.51
C ALA A 81 9.39 1.31 -4.48
N LYS A 82 8.38 1.00 -3.66
CA LYS A 82 8.46 -0.06 -2.67
C LYS A 82 8.64 -1.43 -3.33
N LEU A 83 7.88 -1.71 -4.39
CA LEU A 83 8.00 -2.97 -5.13
C LEU A 83 9.40 -3.12 -5.73
N GLU A 84 9.96 -2.06 -6.31
CA GLU A 84 11.33 -2.09 -6.83
C GLU A 84 12.33 -2.35 -5.71
N GLN A 85 12.15 -1.72 -4.56
CA GLN A 85 13.00 -1.91 -3.39
C GLN A 85 12.99 -3.36 -2.93
N TYR A 86 11.82 -4.01 -2.93
CA TYR A 86 11.71 -5.42 -2.56
C TYR A 86 12.41 -6.34 -3.56
N GLN A 87 12.39 -5.99 -4.84
CA GLN A 87 13.11 -6.75 -5.87
C GLN A 87 14.63 -6.64 -5.72
N ASP A 88 15.11 -5.42 -5.44
CA ASP A 88 16.55 -5.16 -5.30
C ASP A 88 17.09 -5.69 -3.97
N SER A 89 16.30 -5.59 -2.91
CA SER A 89 16.71 -5.99 -1.57
C SER A 89 15.56 -6.72 -0.86
N PRO A 90 15.38 -8.02 -1.13
CA PRO A 90 14.28 -8.78 -0.51
C PRO A 90 14.28 -8.75 1.01
N GLN A 91 15.44 -8.52 1.64
CA GLN A 91 15.55 -8.40 3.08
C GLN A 91 14.68 -7.28 3.65
N ILE A 92 14.48 -6.23 2.89
CA ILE A 92 13.62 -5.11 3.29
C ILE A 92 12.17 -5.58 3.44
N ALA A 93 11.71 -6.45 2.55
CA ALA A 93 10.37 -7.03 2.64
C ALA A 93 10.21 -7.86 3.92
N VAL A 94 11.22 -8.65 4.27
CA VAL A 94 11.20 -9.45 5.51
C VAL A 94 11.15 -8.53 6.74
N MET A 95 11.96 -7.48 6.75
CA MET A 95 11.96 -6.52 7.86
C MET A 95 10.62 -5.81 7.98
N ASP A 96 10.04 -5.41 6.86
CA ASP A 96 8.73 -4.74 6.85
C ASP A 96 7.63 -5.68 7.36
N TYR A 97 7.68 -6.95 6.98
CA TYR A 97 6.73 -7.95 7.47
C TYR A 97 6.82 -8.09 8.99
N ILE A 98 8.03 -8.18 9.51
CA ILE A 98 8.25 -8.31 10.96
C ILE A 98 7.71 -7.08 11.70
N LYS A 99 7.99 -5.88 11.18
CA LYS A 99 7.47 -4.64 11.77
C LYS A 99 5.94 -4.65 11.77
N LYS A 100 5.33 -5.11 10.70
CA LYS A 100 3.88 -5.18 10.60
C LYS A 100 3.31 -6.22 11.57
N ALA A 101 4.02 -7.33 11.76
CA ALA A 101 3.61 -8.39 12.69
C ALA A 101 3.58 -7.91 14.14
N TYR A 102 4.44 -6.97 14.52
CA TYR A 102 4.40 -6.38 15.86
C TYR A 102 3.14 -5.54 16.12
N ASN A 103 2.49 -5.08 15.05
CA ASN A 103 1.31 -4.22 15.13
C ASN A 103 0.03 -4.89 14.65
N ASP A 104 0.12 -6.10 14.09
CA ASP A 104 -1.02 -6.80 13.49
C ASP A 104 -0.98 -8.27 13.91
N ASP A 105 -1.97 -8.67 14.68
CA ASP A 105 -2.06 -10.03 15.21
C ASP A 105 -2.16 -11.09 14.11
N GLY A 106 -2.77 -10.77 12.99
CA GLY A 106 -2.88 -11.70 11.87
C GLY A 106 -1.50 -12.08 11.30
N TYR A 107 -0.63 -11.09 11.11
CA TYR A 107 0.73 -11.33 10.64
C TYR A 107 1.56 -12.07 11.70
N CYS A 108 1.37 -11.71 12.96
CA CYS A 108 2.06 -12.37 14.06
C CYS A 108 1.67 -13.85 14.14
N ASN A 109 0.39 -14.16 14.03
CA ASN A 109 -0.13 -15.53 14.08
C ASN A 109 0.37 -16.37 12.91
N GLU A 110 0.46 -15.79 11.72
CA GLU A 110 1.02 -16.48 10.56
C GLU A 110 2.47 -16.89 10.80
N LEU A 111 3.27 -16.01 11.37
CA LEU A 111 4.64 -16.33 11.72
C LEU A 111 4.70 -17.42 12.81
N TYR A 112 3.84 -17.32 13.80
CA TYR A 112 3.80 -18.30 14.89
C TYR A 112 3.48 -19.71 14.37
N ILE A 113 2.52 -19.80 13.45
CA ILE A 113 2.15 -21.08 12.81
C ILE A 113 3.35 -21.66 12.06
N ARG A 114 4.19 -20.81 11.49
CA ARG A 114 5.38 -21.22 10.75
C ARG A 114 6.62 -21.43 11.63
N GLY A 115 6.43 -21.32 12.94
CA GLY A 115 7.50 -21.58 13.90
C GLY A 115 8.31 -20.36 14.30
N ILE A 116 7.85 -19.15 13.95
CA ILE A 116 8.52 -17.92 14.30
C ILE A 116 7.70 -17.15 15.33
N ASP A 117 8.23 -17.00 16.52
CA ASP A 117 7.58 -16.23 17.59
C ASP A 117 8.36 -14.93 17.81
N ILE A 118 7.80 -13.81 17.33
CA ILE A 118 8.47 -12.51 17.41
C ILE A 118 8.47 -11.92 18.84
N TYR A 119 7.57 -12.40 19.68
CA TYR A 119 7.51 -11.99 21.09
C TYR A 119 8.20 -12.97 22.01
N GLY A 120 8.60 -14.10 21.48
CA GLY A 120 9.21 -15.15 22.26
C GLY A 120 10.67 -14.89 22.53
N ASN A 121 11.29 -15.89 23.09
CA ASN A 121 12.68 -15.83 23.50
C ASN A 121 13.59 -16.28 22.35
N TYR A 122 14.32 -15.35 21.78
CA TYR A 122 15.23 -15.59 20.66
C TYR A 122 16.67 -15.81 21.12
N GLU A 123 16.87 -16.02 22.37
CA GLU A 123 18.19 -16.23 22.93
C GLU A 123 18.75 -17.62 22.61
N ASP A 124 17.92 -18.50 22.17
CA ASP A 124 18.31 -19.90 21.93
C ASP A 124 19.06 -20.08 20.61
#